data_e4a1e00789ae8214446a3e9faf26161c
#
_entry.id   e4a1e00789ae8214446a3e9faf26161c
#
_cell.length_a   1.000
_cell.length_b   1.000
_cell.length_c   1.000
_cell.angle_alpha   90.00
_cell.angle_beta   90.00
_cell.angle_gamma   90.00
#
_symmetry.space_group_name_H-M   'P 1'
#
loop_
_entity.id
_entity.type
_entity.pdbx_description
1 polymer ?
#
loop_
_entity_poly.entity_id
_entity_poly.type
_entity_poly.pdbx_seq_one_letter_code
_entity_poly.pdbx_strand_id
1 'polypeptide(L)'
;MQIHILLLILIAHFVGDFLLQSDEMAKNKSSSWGWLSEHVLIYSVTLLALVMVLGIISEPFNYPYPSNYPYLWGDWILINAALHFVTDAITSRGTAWLYKNNERHWFFVLIGFDQLLHYAALILTYPT
;
A
#
# COMPACT_ATOMS: atom_id res chain seq x y z
N MET A 1 18.03 3.49 0.68
CA MET A 1 17.22 2.52 -0.14
C MET A 1 17.75 2.50 -1.55
N GLN A 2 17.99 1.32 -2.12
CA GLN A 2 18.48 1.18 -3.49
C GLN A 2 17.32 1.30 -4.49
N ILE A 3 17.58 1.81 -5.71
CA ILE A 3 16.54 2.10 -6.70
C ILE A 3 15.70 0.87 -7.11
N HIS A 4 16.31 -0.31 -7.19
CA HIS A 4 15.59 -1.53 -7.54
C HIS A 4 14.67 -2.00 -6.39
N ILE A 5 15.04 -1.79 -5.12
CA ILE A 5 14.15 -2.05 -3.98
C ILE A 5 12.97 -1.08 -4.01
N LEU A 6 13.22 0.20 -4.29
CA LEU A 6 12.14 1.17 -4.48
C LEU A 6 11.16 0.72 -5.56
N LEU A 7 11.66 0.29 -6.72
CA LEU A 7 10.80 -0.20 -7.80
C LEU A 7 9.97 -1.41 -7.38
N LEU A 8 10.56 -2.37 -6.65
CA LEU A 8 9.83 -3.54 -6.15
C LEU A 8 8.74 -3.16 -5.13
N ILE A 9 9.01 -2.19 -4.26
CA ILE A 9 8.02 -1.66 -3.31
C ILE A 9 6.86 -1.00 -4.07
N LEU A 10 7.14 -0.17 -5.07
CA LEU A 10 6.11 0.48 -5.88
C LEU A 10 5.28 -0.53 -6.68
N ILE A 11 5.91 -1.57 -7.22
CA ILE A 11 5.23 -2.67 -7.91
C ILE A 11 4.34 -3.44 -6.93
N ALA A 12 4.86 -3.80 -5.75
CA ALA A 12 4.07 -4.52 -4.75
C ALA A 12 2.87 -3.68 -4.27
N HIS A 13 3.06 -2.37 -4.08
CA HIS A 13 1.96 -1.46 -3.78
C HIS A 13 0.91 -1.49 -4.89
N PHE A 14 1.30 -1.33 -6.15
CA PHE A 14 0.37 -1.39 -7.29
C PHE A 14 -0.38 -2.72 -7.36
N VAL A 15 0.32 -3.84 -7.12
CA VAL A 15 -0.31 -5.17 -7.10
C VAL A 15 -1.33 -5.27 -5.98
N GLY A 16 -0.96 -4.88 -4.75
CA GLY A 16 -1.85 -4.99 -3.58
C GLY A 16 -3.03 -4.02 -3.60
N ASP A 17 -2.81 -2.81 -4.07
CA ASP A 17 -3.81 -1.74 -4.04
C ASP A 17 -4.76 -1.75 -5.26
N PHE A 18 -4.30 -2.25 -6.42
CA PHE A 18 -5.09 -2.24 -7.64
C PHE A 18 -5.37 -3.65 -8.20
N LEU A 19 -4.34 -4.47 -8.44
CA LEU A 19 -4.53 -5.73 -9.15
C LEU A 19 -5.26 -6.78 -8.30
N LEU A 20 -5.02 -6.81 -6.99
CA LEU A 20 -5.65 -7.74 -6.07
C LEU A 20 -6.90 -7.18 -5.39
N GLN A 21 -7.21 -5.90 -5.62
CA GLN A 21 -8.46 -5.31 -5.19
C GLN A 21 -9.62 -5.84 -6.06
N SER A 22 -10.57 -6.56 -5.45
CA SER A 22 -11.75 -7.01 -6.18
C SER A 22 -12.71 -5.84 -6.49
N ASP A 23 -13.60 -6.05 -7.48
CA ASP A 23 -14.65 -5.09 -7.80
C ASP A 23 -15.53 -4.75 -6.60
N GLU A 24 -15.82 -5.73 -5.74
CA GLU A 24 -16.61 -5.53 -4.54
C GLU A 24 -15.89 -4.66 -3.50
N MET A 25 -14.59 -4.87 -3.31
CA MET A 25 -13.77 -3.99 -2.46
C MET A 25 -13.75 -2.57 -3.01
N ALA A 26 -13.47 -2.40 -4.30
CA ALA A 26 -13.39 -1.09 -4.95
C ALA A 26 -14.69 -0.29 -4.80
N LYS A 27 -15.85 -0.96 -4.94
CA LYS A 27 -17.18 -0.33 -4.85
C LYS A 27 -17.59 -0.02 -3.41
N ASN A 28 -17.22 -0.87 -2.45
CA ASN A 28 -17.80 -0.85 -1.12
C ASN A 28 -16.86 -0.35 -0.01
N LYS A 29 -15.53 -0.25 -0.23
CA LYS A 29 -14.59 0.21 0.80
C LYS A 29 -14.88 1.62 1.32
N SER A 30 -15.56 2.46 0.55
CA SER A 30 -15.98 3.80 0.96
C SER A 30 -17.18 3.82 1.91
N SER A 31 -17.98 2.76 1.94
CA SER A 31 -19.22 2.66 2.73
C SER A 31 -19.17 1.58 3.82
N SER A 32 -18.22 0.65 3.76
CA SER A 32 -18.13 -0.50 4.66
C SER A 32 -16.72 -0.65 5.24
N TRP A 33 -16.63 -0.64 6.56
CA TRP A 33 -15.38 -0.91 7.29
C TRP A 33 -14.87 -2.35 7.06
N GLY A 34 -15.77 -3.30 6.85
CA GLY A 34 -15.40 -4.69 6.54
C GLY A 34 -14.66 -4.79 5.21
N TRP A 35 -15.20 -4.22 4.14
CA TRP A 35 -14.55 -4.19 2.83
C TRP A 35 -13.23 -3.42 2.83
N LEU A 36 -13.17 -2.31 3.58
CA LEU A 36 -11.91 -1.58 3.77
C LEU A 36 -10.87 -2.43 4.50
N SER A 37 -11.25 -3.12 5.57
CA SER A 37 -10.34 -3.99 6.32
C SER A 37 -9.83 -5.16 5.48
N GLU A 38 -10.68 -5.77 4.65
CA GLU A 38 -10.30 -6.84 3.73
C GLU A 38 -9.31 -6.34 2.68
N HIS A 39 -9.56 -5.17 2.11
CA HIS A 39 -8.63 -4.51 1.18
C HIS A 39 -7.25 -4.29 1.81
N VAL A 40 -7.20 -3.71 3.02
CA VAL A 40 -5.95 -3.47 3.75
C VAL A 40 -5.25 -4.77 4.13
N LEU A 41 -5.99 -5.83 4.43
CA LEU A 41 -5.41 -7.15 4.70
C LEU A 41 -4.70 -7.70 3.44
N ILE A 42 -5.35 -7.67 2.27
CA ILE A 42 -4.74 -8.10 1.00
C ILE A 42 -3.49 -7.28 0.69
N TYR A 43 -3.57 -5.97 0.84
CA TYR A 43 -2.42 -5.08 0.71
C TYR A 43 -1.26 -5.48 1.64
N SER A 44 -1.55 -5.74 2.92
CA SER A 44 -0.54 -6.14 3.91
C SER A 44 0.09 -7.49 3.60
N VAL A 45 -0.69 -8.48 3.13
CA VAL A 45 -0.19 -9.78 2.67
C VAL A 45 0.72 -9.62 1.45
N THR A 46 0.41 -8.67 0.56
CA THR A 46 1.25 -8.37 -0.60
C THR A 46 2.60 -7.78 -0.18
N LEU A 47 2.61 -6.86 0.80
CA LEU A 47 3.87 -6.35 1.37
C LEU A 47 4.67 -7.45 2.07
N LEU A 48 4.01 -8.34 2.81
CA LEU A 48 4.66 -9.49 3.43
C LEU A 48 5.31 -10.39 2.38
N ALA A 49 4.60 -10.70 1.29
CA ALA A 49 5.15 -11.48 0.18
C ALA A 49 6.38 -10.80 -0.45
N LEU A 50 6.34 -9.48 -0.64
CA LEU A 50 7.50 -8.70 -1.09
C LEU A 50 8.70 -8.87 -0.15
N VAL A 51 8.49 -8.71 1.16
CA VAL A 51 9.56 -8.84 2.17
C VAL A 51 10.17 -10.24 2.14
N MET A 52 9.35 -11.29 1.98
CA MET A 52 9.84 -12.67 1.84
C MET A 52 10.66 -12.84 0.56
N VAL A 53 10.22 -12.29 -0.57
CA VAL A 53 10.98 -12.32 -1.84
C VAL A 53 12.30 -11.58 -1.69
N LEU A 54 12.31 -10.39 -1.08
CA LEU A 54 13.53 -9.63 -0.83
C LEU A 54 14.52 -10.42 0.05
N GLY A 55 14.02 -11.15 1.07
CA GLY A 55 14.85 -12.04 1.89
C GLY A 55 15.50 -13.15 1.07
N ILE A 56 14.76 -13.79 0.17
CA ILE A 56 15.28 -14.87 -0.68
C ILE A 56 16.34 -14.37 -1.67
N ILE A 57 16.10 -13.22 -2.31
CA ILE A 57 17.02 -12.70 -3.34
C ILE A 57 18.22 -11.96 -2.76
N SER A 58 18.19 -11.54 -1.50
CA SER A 58 19.31 -10.82 -0.86
C SER A 58 20.49 -11.73 -0.56
N GLU A 59 20.25 -12.98 -0.17
CA GLU A 59 21.28 -13.95 0.22
C GLU A 59 22.32 -14.21 -0.89
N PRO A 60 21.92 -14.56 -2.14
CA PRO A 60 22.88 -14.86 -3.20
C PRO A 60 23.61 -13.62 -3.74
N PHE A 61 23.08 -12.42 -3.53
CA PHE A 61 23.62 -11.18 -4.11
C PHE A 61 24.29 -10.26 -3.07
N ASN A 62 24.40 -10.71 -1.82
CA ASN A 62 24.95 -9.89 -0.74
C ASN A 62 24.31 -8.50 -0.62
N TYR A 63 23.01 -8.39 -0.95
CA TYR A 63 22.27 -7.17 -0.76
C TYR A 63 22.14 -6.87 0.73
N PRO A 64 22.23 -5.61 1.15
CA PRO A 64 22.01 -5.22 2.54
C PRO A 64 20.51 -5.33 2.88
N TYR A 65 20.03 -6.56 2.91
CA TYR A 65 18.77 -6.89 3.56
C TYR A 65 19.06 -6.82 5.07
N PRO A 66 18.34 -6.06 5.86
CA PRO A 66 18.56 -6.00 7.30
C PRO A 66 18.11 -7.32 7.96
N SER A 67 18.80 -8.41 7.60
CA SER A 67 18.55 -9.77 8.12
C SER A 67 18.70 -9.86 9.62
N ASN A 68 19.47 -8.92 10.21
CA ASN A 68 19.71 -8.86 11.65
C ASN A 68 18.53 -8.30 12.45
N TYR A 69 17.51 -7.76 11.78
CA TYR A 69 16.35 -7.11 12.40
C TYR A 69 15.02 -7.46 11.71
N PRO A 70 14.62 -8.75 11.72
CA PRO A 70 13.38 -9.18 11.05
C PRO A 70 12.11 -8.48 11.61
N TYR A 71 12.16 -8.02 12.86
CA TYR A 71 11.06 -7.25 13.46
C TYR A 71 10.86 -5.89 12.81
N LEU A 72 11.90 -5.24 12.26
CA LEU A 72 11.75 -3.95 11.57
C LEU A 72 10.86 -4.06 10.33
N TRP A 73 10.88 -5.19 9.64
CA TRP A 73 10.00 -5.43 8.51
C TRP A 73 8.56 -5.70 8.94
N GLY A 74 8.38 -6.40 10.07
CA GLY A 74 7.06 -6.57 10.68
C GLY A 74 6.44 -5.23 11.07
N ASP A 75 7.20 -4.39 11.75
CA ASP A 75 6.78 -3.05 12.14
C ASP A 75 6.47 -2.18 10.90
N TRP A 76 7.31 -2.26 9.86
CA TRP A 76 7.08 -1.54 8.60
C TRP A 76 5.75 -1.94 7.94
N ILE A 77 5.46 -3.24 7.87
CA ILE A 77 4.19 -3.73 7.32
C ILE A 77 3.01 -3.23 8.16
N LEU A 78 3.10 -3.32 9.49
CA LEU A 78 2.03 -2.88 10.39
C LEU A 78 1.79 -1.37 10.32
N ILE A 79 2.85 -0.56 10.28
CA ILE A 79 2.74 0.90 10.14
C ILE A 79 2.08 1.24 8.80
N ASN A 80 2.52 0.61 7.70
CA ASN A 80 1.94 0.86 6.39
C ASN A 80 0.50 0.35 6.28
N ALA A 81 0.15 -0.77 6.91
CA ALA A 81 -1.24 -1.22 7.02
C ALA A 81 -2.13 -0.19 7.72
N ALA A 82 -1.66 0.37 8.84
CA ALA A 82 -2.39 1.39 9.59
C ALA A 82 -2.52 2.69 8.79
N LEU A 83 -1.44 3.16 8.17
CA LEU A 83 -1.44 4.37 7.34
C LEU A 83 -2.33 4.19 6.11
N HIS A 84 -2.27 3.04 5.44
CA HIS A 84 -3.12 2.70 4.30
C HIS A 84 -4.60 2.69 4.71
N PHE A 85 -4.93 2.04 5.83
CA PHE A 85 -6.31 2.04 6.35
C PHE A 85 -6.83 3.46 6.58
N VAL A 86 -6.07 4.33 7.25
CA VAL A 86 -6.47 5.71 7.55
C VAL A 86 -6.61 6.54 6.28
N THR A 87 -5.65 6.44 5.36
CA THR A 87 -5.67 7.16 4.08
C THR A 87 -6.91 6.76 3.29
N ASP A 88 -7.11 5.47 3.05
CA ASP A 88 -8.26 4.96 2.31
C ASP A 88 -9.60 5.24 2.99
N ALA A 89 -9.65 5.23 4.31
CA ALA A 89 -10.86 5.60 5.04
C ALA A 89 -11.33 7.02 4.71
N ILE A 90 -10.39 7.93 4.44
CA ILE A 90 -10.68 9.33 4.12
C ILE A 90 -10.87 9.50 2.60
N THR A 91 -9.90 9.06 1.82
CA THR A 91 -9.85 9.33 0.37
C THR A 91 -10.91 8.56 -0.41
N SER A 92 -11.22 7.31 -0.04
CA SER A 92 -12.29 6.54 -0.70
C SER A 92 -13.67 7.16 -0.51
N ARG A 93 -13.95 7.74 0.66
CA ARG A 93 -15.20 8.48 0.91
C ARG A 93 -15.24 9.79 0.12
N GLY A 94 -14.11 10.50 0.07
CA GLY A 94 -13.96 11.71 -0.74
C GLY A 94 -14.16 11.44 -2.22
N THR A 95 -13.51 10.41 -2.78
CA THR A 95 -13.65 10.02 -4.18
C THR A 95 -15.07 9.58 -4.51
N ALA A 96 -15.73 8.81 -3.63
CA ALA A 96 -17.13 8.41 -3.82
C ALA A 96 -18.07 9.63 -3.85
N TRP A 97 -17.85 10.61 -2.97
CA TRP A 97 -18.62 11.86 -2.96
C TRP A 97 -18.39 12.69 -4.23
N LEU A 98 -17.13 12.87 -4.65
CA LEU A 98 -16.77 13.60 -5.88
C LEU A 98 -17.38 12.95 -7.12
N TYR A 99 -17.30 11.61 -7.21
CA TYR A 99 -17.91 10.86 -8.31
C TYR A 99 -19.43 11.06 -8.38
N LYS A 100 -20.12 10.97 -7.23
CA LYS A 100 -21.57 11.16 -7.13
C LYS A 100 -22.02 12.56 -7.53
N ASN A 101 -21.18 13.58 -7.28
CA ASN A 101 -21.47 14.98 -7.61
C ASN A 101 -20.95 15.40 -9.00
N ASN A 102 -20.51 14.45 -9.84
CA ASN A 102 -19.96 14.71 -11.19
C ASN A 102 -18.68 15.57 -11.22
N GLU A 103 -17.97 15.65 -10.09
CA GLU A 103 -16.72 16.40 -9.95
C GLU A 103 -15.53 15.57 -10.49
N ARG A 104 -15.55 15.26 -11.80
CA ARG A 104 -14.63 14.31 -12.44
C ARG A 104 -13.15 14.71 -12.30
N HIS A 105 -12.86 16.00 -12.47
CA HIS A 105 -11.49 16.51 -12.33
C HIS A 105 -10.94 16.24 -10.92
N TRP A 106 -11.66 16.66 -9.90
CA TRP A 106 -11.26 16.50 -8.50
C TRP A 106 -11.25 15.03 -8.04
N PHE A 107 -12.11 14.21 -8.63
CA PHE A 107 -12.07 12.75 -8.42
C PHE A 107 -10.71 12.16 -8.79
N PHE A 108 -10.17 12.46 -9.98
CA PHE A 108 -8.86 11.98 -10.40
C PHE A 108 -7.71 12.62 -9.64
N VAL A 109 -7.83 13.91 -9.29
CA VAL A 109 -6.84 14.60 -8.43
C VAL A 109 -6.75 13.91 -7.07
N LEU A 110 -7.89 13.56 -6.46
CA LEU A 110 -7.91 12.91 -5.15
C LEU A 110 -7.34 11.48 -5.21
N ILE A 111 -7.59 10.72 -6.30
CA ILE A 111 -6.95 9.41 -6.51
C ILE A 111 -5.43 9.57 -6.61
N GLY A 112 -4.95 10.54 -7.38
CA GLY A 112 -3.50 10.80 -7.50
C GLY A 112 -2.87 11.21 -6.16
N PHE A 113 -3.57 12.02 -5.38
CA PHE A 113 -3.13 12.43 -4.05
C PHE A 113 -3.11 11.24 -3.05
N ASP A 114 -4.10 10.38 -3.11
CA ASP A 114 -4.16 9.13 -2.37
C ASP A 114 -2.91 8.28 -2.62
N GLN A 115 -2.57 8.05 -3.89
CA GLN A 115 -1.38 7.30 -4.28
C GLN A 115 -0.08 7.96 -3.81
N LEU A 116 -0.02 9.28 -3.84
CA LEU A 116 1.13 10.02 -3.33
C LEU A 116 1.33 9.79 -1.82
N LEU A 117 0.25 9.77 -1.05
CA LEU A 117 0.30 9.50 0.40
C LEU A 117 0.79 8.09 0.70
N HIS A 118 0.32 7.07 -0.05
CA HIS A 118 0.79 5.70 0.09
C HIS A 118 2.27 5.55 -0.25
N TYR A 119 2.73 6.13 -1.35
CA TYR A 119 4.14 6.10 -1.72
C TYR A 119 5.01 6.82 -0.68
N ALA A 120 4.57 7.98 -0.19
CA ALA A 120 5.26 8.69 0.87
C ALA A 120 5.37 7.85 2.15
N ALA A 121 4.29 7.19 2.57
CA ALA A 121 4.29 6.30 3.72
C ALA A 121 5.30 5.16 3.56
N LEU A 122 5.27 4.44 2.44
CA LEU A 122 6.19 3.33 2.17
C LEU A 122 7.66 3.74 2.19
N ILE A 123 7.98 4.92 1.63
CA ILE A 123 9.35 5.41 1.52
C ILE A 123 9.85 5.96 2.86
N LEU A 124 9.05 6.77 3.55
CA LEU A 124 9.45 7.45 4.78
C LEU A 124 9.54 6.50 5.98
N THR A 125 8.80 5.40 5.95
CA THR A 125 8.83 4.37 7.00
C THR A 125 9.76 3.20 6.68
N TYR A 126 10.44 3.22 5.51
CA TYR A 126 11.32 2.13 5.08
C TYR A 126 12.41 1.86 6.12
N PRO A 127 12.63 0.59 6.53
CA PRO A 127 13.67 0.24 7.50
C PRO A 127 15.08 0.52 6.92
N THR A 128 15.86 1.30 7.63
CA THR A 128 17.24 1.69 7.26
C THR A 128 18.27 1.05 8.18
#